data_20d70b78f7aea8b94117e0f8b7a3b389
#
_entry.id   20d70b78f7aea8b94117e0f8b7a3b389
#
_cell.length_a   1.000
_cell.length_b   1.000
_cell.length_c   1.000
_cell.angle_alpha   90.00
_cell.angle_beta   90.00
_cell.angle_gamma   90.00
#
_symmetry.space_group_name_H-M   'P 1'
#
loop_
_entity.id
_entity.type
_entity.pdbx_description
1 polymer ?
#
loop_
_entity_poly.entity_id
_entity_poly.type
_entity_poly.pdbx_seq_one_letter_code
_entity_poly.pdbx_strand_id
1 'polypeptide(L)'
;PAASEGGNERHAAFNNANTAIEGVDPDALYLLSSTSEAYSWLIKLLCDAGDAVLAPKPGYPLIESIARLECVDTVEYQLQFDGSWFIDIAELERLLSEPGGERIRALVLINPNNPTGSYVKPTERARIVTLCREHGIALIADEVFFDYSLEPFPGNARLAGERGVLTFALDGFSKMLAAPHAKVGWIQVSGPAEDVAEAQRRLDVIADDYLPMSDIIAERIPALLNAAPAQTR
;
A
#
# COMPACT_ATOMS: atom_id res chain seq x y z
N PRO A 1 15.45 -23.96 6.38
CA PRO A 1 15.06 -24.47 5.06
C PRO A 1 13.55 -24.75 4.96
N ALA A 2 12.89 -25.23 6.02
CA ALA A 2 11.46 -25.55 6.00
C ALA A 2 10.53 -24.32 5.99
N ALA A 3 10.98 -23.16 6.49
CA ALA A 3 10.20 -21.93 6.50
C ALA A 3 10.04 -21.31 5.10
N SER A 4 11.01 -21.52 4.20
CA SER A 4 10.96 -21.00 2.83
C SER A 4 9.97 -21.73 1.91
N GLU A 5 9.79 -23.04 2.12
CA GLU A 5 8.87 -23.84 1.29
C GLU A 5 7.40 -23.53 1.60
N GLY A 6 7.04 -23.33 2.85
CA GLY A 6 5.66 -22.96 3.25
C GLY A 6 5.26 -21.55 2.83
N GLY A 7 6.21 -20.65 2.63
CA GLY A 7 5.98 -19.32 2.05
C GLY A 7 5.55 -19.42 0.59
N ASN A 8 6.30 -20.14 -0.24
CA ASN A 8 6.04 -20.29 -1.67
C ASN A 8 4.70 -20.95 -2.00
N GLU A 9 4.28 -21.95 -1.22
CA GLU A 9 2.98 -22.62 -1.44
C GLU A 9 1.80 -21.67 -1.17
N ARG A 10 1.90 -20.79 -0.18
CA ARG A 10 0.86 -19.79 0.14
C ARG A 10 0.76 -18.71 -0.92
N HIS A 11 1.88 -18.24 -1.44
CA HIS A 11 1.93 -17.30 -2.57
C HIS A 11 1.35 -17.95 -3.84
N ALA A 12 1.64 -19.22 -4.10
CA ALA A 12 1.08 -19.95 -5.24
C ALA A 12 -0.45 -20.11 -5.14
N ALA A 13 -0.99 -20.35 -3.95
CA ALA A 13 -2.43 -20.47 -3.71
C ALA A 13 -3.16 -19.13 -3.97
N PHE A 14 -2.58 -18.00 -3.55
CA PHE A 14 -3.11 -16.66 -3.81
C PHE A 14 -3.12 -16.35 -5.31
N ASN A 15 -2.05 -16.68 -6.04
CA ASN A 15 -1.95 -16.42 -7.47
C ASN A 15 -2.88 -17.25 -8.33
N ASN A 16 -3.08 -18.53 -8.00
CA ASN A 16 -4.03 -19.38 -8.72
C ASN A 16 -5.48 -18.90 -8.59
N ALA A 17 -5.78 -18.12 -7.54
CA ALA A 17 -7.10 -17.54 -7.32
C ALA A 17 -7.25 -16.14 -7.95
N ASN A 18 -6.15 -15.42 -8.15
CA ASN A 18 -6.15 -14.01 -8.58
C ASN A 18 -5.69 -13.85 -10.04
N THR A 19 -6.22 -14.69 -10.95
CA THR A 19 -5.97 -14.60 -12.41
C THR A 19 -6.42 -13.28 -13.04
N ALA A 20 -7.03 -12.37 -12.27
CA ALA A 20 -7.48 -11.06 -12.74
C ALA A 20 -6.39 -9.97 -12.70
N ILE A 21 -5.25 -10.21 -12.05
CA ILE A 21 -4.12 -9.27 -12.04
C ILE A 21 -3.00 -9.86 -12.90
N GLU A 22 -3.07 -9.64 -14.21
CA GLU A 22 -1.98 -9.99 -15.12
C GLU A 22 -0.68 -9.33 -14.67
N GLY A 23 0.35 -10.13 -14.43
CA GLY A 23 1.72 -9.66 -14.23
C GLY A 23 2.13 -9.36 -12.77
N VAL A 24 1.40 -9.86 -11.78
CA VAL A 24 1.85 -9.82 -10.38
C VAL A 24 2.83 -10.95 -10.12
N ASP A 25 4.04 -10.60 -9.68
CA ASP A 25 5.02 -11.56 -9.21
C ASP A 25 4.58 -12.08 -7.83
N PRO A 26 4.39 -13.41 -7.66
CA PRO A 26 4.05 -13.99 -6.37
C PRO A 26 5.04 -13.66 -5.26
N ASP A 27 6.32 -13.63 -5.60
CA ASP A 27 7.39 -13.37 -4.65
C ASP A 27 7.40 -11.89 -4.20
N ALA A 28 6.65 -11.03 -4.89
CA ALA A 28 6.45 -9.62 -4.52
C ALA A 28 5.21 -9.38 -3.64
N LEU A 29 4.53 -10.44 -3.17
CA LEU A 29 3.34 -10.35 -2.32
C LEU A 29 3.63 -10.84 -0.90
N TYR A 30 3.27 -10.01 0.09
CA TYR A 30 3.37 -10.32 1.51
C TYR A 30 1.97 -10.39 2.12
N LEU A 31 1.54 -11.59 2.51
CA LEU A 31 0.26 -11.82 3.18
C LEU A 31 0.37 -11.52 4.67
N LEU A 32 -0.63 -10.82 5.20
CA LEU A 32 -0.70 -10.41 6.59
C LEU A 32 -2.17 -10.25 7.06
N SER A 33 -2.39 -9.93 8.33
CA SER A 33 -3.73 -9.93 8.91
C SER A 33 -4.55 -8.69 8.60
N SER A 34 -3.92 -7.59 8.20
CA SER A 34 -4.60 -6.34 7.88
C SER A 34 -3.65 -5.30 7.26
N THR A 35 -4.21 -4.32 6.53
CA THR A 35 -3.41 -3.18 6.04
C THR A 35 -2.87 -2.31 7.18
N SER A 36 -3.48 -2.33 8.37
CA SER A 36 -2.91 -1.68 9.55
C SER A 36 -1.58 -2.32 9.98
N GLU A 37 -1.47 -3.64 9.93
CA GLU A 37 -0.21 -4.35 10.13
C GLU A 37 0.79 -4.03 9.02
N ALA A 38 0.32 -3.93 7.76
CA ALA A 38 1.16 -3.51 6.64
C ALA A 38 1.79 -2.14 6.87
N TYR A 39 1.04 -1.15 7.36
CA TYR A 39 1.61 0.15 7.71
C TYR A 39 2.73 0.04 8.74
N SER A 40 2.54 -0.76 9.81
CA SER A 40 3.58 -0.98 10.81
C SER A 40 4.84 -1.61 10.21
N TRP A 41 4.70 -2.63 9.36
CA TRP A 41 5.84 -3.25 8.68
C TRP A 41 6.58 -2.28 7.77
N LEU A 42 5.83 -1.49 6.98
CA LEU A 42 6.42 -0.55 6.03
C LEU A 42 7.11 0.62 6.73
N ILE A 43 6.56 1.11 7.83
CA ILE A 43 7.23 2.14 8.63
C ILE A 43 8.52 1.60 9.23
N LYS A 44 8.54 0.36 9.75
CA LYS A 44 9.79 -0.28 10.22
C LYS A 44 10.81 -0.50 9.11
N LEU A 45 10.33 -0.81 7.89
CA LEU A 45 11.19 -1.02 6.73
C LEU A 45 11.89 0.26 6.27
N LEU A 46 11.15 1.36 6.26
CA LEU A 46 11.51 2.60 5.57
C LEU A 46 12.08 3.67 6.50
N CYS A 47 11.75 3.65 7.78
CA CYS A 47 11.99 4.74 8.72
C CYS A 47 12.83 4.29 9.91
N ASP A 48 13.65 5.20 10.38
CA ASP A 48 14.25 5.16 11.72
C ASP A 48 13.45 6.06 12.67
N ALA A 49 13.65 5.91 13.99
CA ALA A 49 13.01 6.75 14.99
C ALA A 49 13.35 8.24 14.75
N GLY A 50 12.34 9.09 14.65
CA GLY A 50 12.48 10.51 14.33
C GLY A 50 12.43 10.85 12.84
N ASP A 51 12.34 9.87 11.95
CA ASP A 51 11.97 10.09 10.56
C ASP A 51 10.49 10.46 10.42
N ALA A 52 10.03 10.73 9.21
CA ALA A 52 8.67 11.14 8.94
C ALA A 52 8.08 10.45 7.70
N VAL A 53 6.76 10.38 7.64
CA VAL A 53 5.99 10.00 6.46
C VAL A 53 5.00 11.10 6.09
N LEU A 54 4.79 11.34 4.78
CA LEU A 54 3.73 12.20 4.29
C LEU A 54 2.40 11.45 4.27
N ALA A 55 1.34 12.05 4.81
CA ALA A 55 0.00 11.47 4.80
C ALA A 55 -1.05 12.52 4.37
N PRO A 56 -2.13 12.10 3.65
CA PRO A 56 -3.13 13.02 3.16
C PRO A 56 -4.03 13.57 4.27
N LYS A 57 -4.45 14.85 4.11
CA LYS A 57 -5.48 15.47 4.94
C LYS A 57 -6.54 16.15 4.06
N PRO A 58 -7.83 15.78 4.21
CA PRO A 58 -8.34 14.73 5.10
C PRO A 58 -7.87 13.34 4.70
N GLY A 59 -7.68 12.46 5.67
CA GLY A 59 -7.16 11.11 5.47
C GLY A 59 -7.54 10.14 6.58
N TYR A 60 -6.98 8.94 6.53
CA TYR A 60 -7.28 7.87 7.47
C TYR A 60 -6.49 8.04 8.78
N PRO A 61 -7.18 8.26 9.95
CA PRO A 61 -6.50 8.66 11.19
C PRO A 61 -5.52 7.63 11.76
N LEU A 62 -5.68 6.34 11.43
CA LEU A 62 -4.80 5.31 11.99
C LEU A 62 -3.36 5.39 11.47
N ILE A 63 -3.12 6.03 10.32
CA ILE A 63 -1.76 6.20 9.79
C ILE A 63 -0.90 6.95 10.82
N GLU A 64 -1.39 8.09 11.34
CA GLU A 64 -0.70 8.85 12.37
C GLU A 64 -0.49 8.03 13.65
N SER A 65 -1.51 7.30 14.09
CA SER A 65 -1.43 6.49 15.31
C SER A 65 -0.39 5.38 15.18
N ILE A 66 -0.34 4.71 14.03
CA ILE A 66 0.63 3.62 13.76
C ILE A 66 2.05 4.21 13.65
N ALA A 67 2.22 5.31 12.91
CA ALA A 67 3.52 5.97 12.80
C ALA A 67 4.08 6.36 14.18
N ARG A 68 3.22 6.89 15.05
CA ARG A 68 3.61 7.25 16.43
C ARG A 68 4.06 6.04 17.25
N LEU A 69 3.44 4.85 17.07
CA LEU A 69 3.89 3.62 17.73
C LEU A 69 5.29 3.19 17.26
N GLU A 70 5.66 3.54 16.04
CA GLU A 70 6.98 3.29 15.47
C GLU A 70 7.99 4.44 15.73
N CYS A 71 7.63 5.43 16.54
CA CYS A 71 8.43 6.63 16.81
C CYS A 71 8.74 7.47 15.55
N VAL A 72 7.82 7.46 14.57
CA VAL A 72 7.90 8.19 13.31
C VAL A 72 6.84 9.29 13.28
N ASP A 73 7.23 10.47 12.80
CA ASP A 73 6.34 11.62 12.68
C ASP A 73 5.45 11.48 11.41
N THR A 74 4.26 12.06 11.46
CA THR A 74 3.40 12.22 10.28
C THR A 74 3.35 13.68 9.90
N VAL A 75 3.79 14.00 8.67
CA VAL A 75 3.66 15.32 8.05
C VAL A 75 2.45 15.29 7.12
N GLU A 76 1.48 16.16 7.36
CA GLU A 76 0.24 16.19 6.59
C GLU A 76 0.42 17.05 5.32
N TYR A 77 -0.03 16.52 4.17
CA TYR A 77 -0.25 17.31 2.96
C TYR A 77 -1.75 17.47 2.70
N GLN A 78 -2.15 18.68 2.25
CA GLN A 78 -3.57 19.00 2.11
C GLN A 78 -4.12 18.52 0.77
N LEU A 79 -5.26 17.83 0.80
CA LEU A 79 -6.11 17.67 -0.37
C LEU A 79 -6.94 18.94 -0.54
N GLN A 80 -6.99 19.47 -1.75
CA GLN A 80 -7.71 20.69 -2.10
C GLN A 80 -9.00 20.37 -2.86
N PHE A 81 -9.98 21.26 -2.81
CA PHE A 81 -11.25 21.12 -3.52
C PHE A 81 -11.57 22.35 -4.35
N ASP A 82 -11.73 22.16 -5.65
CA ASP A 82 -12.11 23.20 -6.62
C ASP A 82 -13.33 22.81 -7.47
N GLY A 83 -14.21 21.98 -6.91
CA GLY A 83 -15.28 21.29 -7.62
C GLY A 83 -14.99 19.80 -7.75
N SER A 84 -13.74 19.41 -7.65
CA SER A 84 -13.27 18.03 -7.44
C SER A 84 -12.08 18.02 -6.47
N TRP A 85 -11.89 16.93 -5.74
CA TRP A 85 -10.71 16.78 -4.88
C TRP A 85 -9.45 16.55 -5.72
N PHE A 86 -8.34 17.17 -5.31
CA PHE A 86 -7.04 17.00 -5.95
C PHE A 86 -5.90 17.11 -4.93
N ILE A 87 -4.73 16.58 -5.32
CA ILE A 87 -3.49 16.67 -4.55
C ILE A 87 -2.73 17.90 -4.97
N ASP A 88 -2.42 18.79 -4.03
CA ASP A 88 -1.59 19.96 -4.30
C ASP A 88 -0.11 19.55 -4.44
N ILE A 89 0.30 19.37 -5.68
CA ILE A 89 1.67 18.98 -6.02
C ILE A 89 2.70 20.03 -5.57
N ALA A 90 2.34 21.32 -5.64
CA ALA A 90 3.25 22.38 -5.21
C ALA A 90 3.48 22.35 -3.70
N GLU A 91 2.47 21.97 -2.91
CA GLU A 91 2.63 21.74 -1.48
C GLU A 91 3.54 20.54 -1.21
N LEU A 92 3.38 19.43 -1.93
CA LEU A 92 4.27 18.28 -1.80
C LEU A 92 5.73 18.63 -2.09
N GLU A 93 5.97 19.36 -3.20
CA GLU A 93 7.31 19.85 -3.57
C GLU A 93 7.92 20.73 -2.47
N ARG A 94 7.11 21.62 -1.89
CA ARG A 94 7.52 22.49 -0.78
C ARG A 94 7.89 21.69 0.45
N LEU A 95 7.02 20.76 0.89
CA LEU A 95 7.24 19.94 2.09
C LEU A 95 8.51 19.07 1.99
N LEU A 96 8.82 18.55 0.80
CA LEU A 96 10.00 17.75 0.55
C LEU A 96 11.29 18.59 0.44
N SER A 97 11.17 19.88 0.07
CA SER A 97 12.32 20.77 -0.16
C SER A 97 12.65 21.68 1.03
N GLU A 98 11.73 21.87 1.97
CA GLU A 98 11.94 22.67 3.17
C GLU A 98 12.82 21.94 4.21
N PRO A 99 13.45 22.68 5.16
CA PRO A 99 14.16 22.06 6.27
C PRO A 99 13.27 21.09 7.04
N GLY A 100 13.75 19.86 7.22
CA GLY A 100 12.98 18.75 7.77
C GLY A 100 12.41 17.79 6.72
N GLY A 101 12.38 18.18 5.43
CA GLY A 101 11.98 17.31 4.33
C GLY A 101 12.92 16.12 4.12
N GLU A 102 14.19 16.25 4.51
CA GLU A 102 15.19 15.20 4.49
C GLU A 102 14.87 14.01 5.42
N ARG A 103 13.96 14.19 6.40
CA ARG A 103 13.49 13.11 7.28
C ARG A 103 12.34 12.30 6.68
N ILE A 104 11.72 12.78 5.61
CA ILE A 104 10.60 12.12 4.98
C ILE A 104 11.10 10.91 4.20
N ARG A 105 10.56 9.72 4.50
CA ARG A 105 10.96 8.44 3.90
C ARG A 105 9.92 7.85 2.98
N ALA A 106 8.66 8.23 3.15
CA ALA A 106 7.57 7.72 2.33
C ALA A 106 6.47 8.75 2.14
N LEU A 107 5.77 8.65 1.02
CA LEU A 107 4.52 9.34 0.75
C LEU A 107 3.39 8.32 0.75
N VAL A 108 2.36 8.54 1.57
CA VAL A 108 1.17 7.70 1.64
C VAL A 108 0.09 8.30 0.74
N LEU A 109 -0.41 7.51 -0.20
CA LEU A 109 -1.61 7.77 -0.98
C LEU A 109 -2.72 6.82 -0.53
N ILE A 110 -3.95 7.30 -0.44
CA ILE A 110 -5.13 6.47 -0.26
C ILE A 110 -5.94 6.61 -1.56
N ASN A 111 -6.09 5.53 -2.31
CA ASN A 111 -6.60 5.55 -3.69
C ASN A 111 -7.73 4.52 -3.90
N PRO A 112 -9.01 4.92 -3.84
CA PRO A 112 -9.52 6.26 -3.55
C PRO A 112 -9.33 6.68 -2.09
N ASN A 113 -9.25 7.99 -1.88
CA ASN A 113 -9.01 8.54 -0.54
C ASN A 113 -10.22 8.35 0.39
N ASN A 114 -9.93 8.02 1.63
CA ASN A 114 -10.90 8.01 2.72
C ASN A 114 -10.65 9.26 3.60
N PRO A 115 -11.59 10.25 3.71
CA PRO A 115 -13.04 10.08 3.44
C PRO A 115 -13.54 10.69 2.12
N THR A 116 -12.72 11.30 1.27
CA THR A 116 -13.18 12.10 0.12
C THR A 116 -13.73 11.29 -1.05
N GLY A 117 -13.33 10.00 -1.15
CA GLY A 117 -13.67 9.13 -2.28
C GLY A 117 -12.92 9.46 -3.58
N SER A 118 -11.97 10.41 -3.55
CA SER A 118 -11.24 10.84 -4.73
C SER A 118 -10.15 9.85 -5.12
N TYR A 119 -10.08 9.54 -6.41
CA TYR A 119 -8.97 8.79 -6.98
C TYR A 119 -7.81 9.71 -7.35
N VAL A 120 -6.60 9.18 -7.27
CA VAL A 120 -5.39 9.85 -7.77
C VAL A 120 -5.50 10.02 -9.29
N LYS A 121 -5.42 11.25 -9.78
CA LYS A 121 -5.52 11.55 -11.21
C LYS A 121 -4.24 11.12 -11.94
N PRO A 122 -4.32 10.73 -13.23
CA PRO A 122 -3.13 10.33 -14.00
C PRO A 122 -2.01 11.37 -14.01
N THR A 123 -2.36 12.66 -14.06
CA THR A 123 -1.40 13.79 -14.04
C THR A 123 -0.74 13.93 -12.66
N GLU A 124 -1.51 13.76 -11.58
CA GLU A 124 -0.99 13.75 -10.20
C GLU A 124 -0.03 12.58 -10.01
N ARG A 125 -0.44 11.36 -10.42
CA ARG A 125 0.39 10.16 -10.35
C ARG A 125 1.76 10.38 -10.99
N ALA A 126 1.80 10.89 -12.22
CA ALA A 126 3.05 11.10 -12.94
C ALA A 126 3.99 12.06 -12.19
N ARG A 127 3.45 13.15 -11.63
CA ARG A 127 4.24 14.11 -10.84
C ARG A 127 4.68 13.53 -9.49
N ILE A 128 3.81 12.82 -8.79
CA ILE A 128 4.12 12.16 -7.51
C ILE A 128 5.23 11.12 -7.69
N VAL A 129 5.14 10.27 -8.70
CA VAL A 129 6.20 9.28 -9.01
C VAL A 129 7.55 9.98 -9.27
N THR A 130 7.51 11.09 -10.00
CA THR A 130 8.71 11.88 -10.27
C THR A 130 9.29 12.46 -8.99
N LEU A 131 8.47 13.10 -8.15
CA LEU A 131 8.89 13.67 -6.86
C LEU A 131 9.47 12.62 -5.92
N CYS A 132 8.77 11.49 -5.76
CA CYS A 132 9.26 10.41 -4.91
C CYS A 132 10.64 9.90 -5.36
N ARG A 133 10.84 9.77 -6.67
CA ARG A 133 12.13 9.36 -7.24
C ARG A 133 13.21 10.42 -7.02
N GLU A 134 12.91 11.70 -7.23
CA GLU A 134 13.87 12.81 -7.08
C GLU A 134 14.34 12.98 -5.63
N HIS A 135 13.45 12.73 -4.67
CA HIS A 135 13.75 12.82 -3.25
C HIS A 135 14.14 11.48 -2.60
N GLY A 136 14.17 10.38 -3.36
CA GLY A 136 14.57 9.06 -2.85
C GLY A 136 13.63 8.50 -1.79
N ILE A 137 12.32 8.82 -1.87
CA ILE A 137 11.29 8.34 -0.94
C ILE A 137 10.41 7.27 -1.58
N ALA A 138 9.90 6.34 -0.76
CA ALA A 138 9.00 5.31 -1.23
C ALA A 138 7.54 5.81 -1.34
N LEU A 139 6.74 5.09 -2.13
CA LEU A 139 5.31 5.32 -2.26
C LEU A 139 4.54 4.19 -1.56
N ILE A 140 3.64 4.53 -0.65
CA ILE A 140 2.69 3.59 -0.03
C ILE A 140 1.30 3.92 -0.57
N ALA A 141 0.67 2.99 -1.29
CA ALA A 141 -0.64 3.17 -1.89
C ALA A 141 -1.66 2.26 -1.19
N ASP A 142 -2.53 2.84 -0.39
CA ASP A 142 -3.64 2.13 0.23
C ASP A 142 -4.81 2.09 -0.76
N GLU A 143 -5.06 0.91 -1.34
CA GLU A 143 -6.04 0.71 -2.40
C GLU A 143 -7.24 -0.15 -1.96
N VAL A 144 -7.48 -0.27 -0.65
CA VAL A 144 -8.55 -1.13 -0.07
C VAL A 144 -9.96 -0.79 -0.57
N PHE A 145 -10.19 0.42 -1.06
CA PHE A 145 -11.47 0.86 -1.62
C PHE A 145 -11.47 0.98 -3.14
N PHE A 146 -10.43 0.50 -3.84
CA PHE A 146 -10.26 0.76 -5.27
C PHE A 146 -11.46 0.31 -6.10
N ASP A 147 -12.07 -0.81 -5.77
CA ASP A 147 -13.18 -1.41 -6.52
C ASP A 147 -14.55 -0.78 -6.18
N TYR A 148 -14.61 0.24 -5.31
CA TYR A 148 -15.83 0.92 -4.89
C TYR A 148 -16.13 2.20 -5.71
N SER A 149 -15.76 2.25 -6.99
CA SER A 149 -16.09 3.38 -7.85
C SER A 149 -17.60 3.52 -8.00
N LEU A 150 -18.14 4.66 -7.55
CA LEU A 150 -19.56 4.99 -7.73
C LEU A 150 -19.87 5.34 -9.19
N GLU A 151 -18.92 6.03 -9.83
CA GLU A 151 -18.96 6.37 -11.25
C GLU A 151 -17.69 5.84 -11.91
N PRO A 152 -17.79 4.80 -12.76
CA PRO A 152 -16.62 4.25 -13.45
C PRO A 152 -15.92 5.32 -14.29
N PHE A 153 -14.62 5.50 -14.08
CA PHE A 153 -13.79 6.41 -14.83
C PHE A 153 -12.57 5.66 -15.38
N PRO A 154 -12.40 5.61 -16.73
CA PRO A 154 -11.31 4.83 -17.34
C PRO A 154 -9.90 5.30 -16.97
N GLY A 155 -9.77 6.54 -16.45
CA GLY A 155 -8.51 7.08 -15.97
C GLY A 155 -8.09 6.60 -14.58
N ASN A 156 -9.00 5.96 -13.83
CA ASN A 156 -8.66 5.39 -12.52
C ASN A 156 -7.75 4.18 -12.72
N ALA A 157 -6.58 4.23 -12.13
CA ALA A 157 -5.60 3.16 -12.23
C ALA A 157 -4.99 2.87 -10.85
N ARG A 158 -4.77 1.58 -10.56
CA ARG A 158 -4.03 1.16 -9.37
C ARG A 158 -2.57 1.61 -9.47
N LEU A 159 -1.98 1.94 -8.33
CA LEU A 159 -0.55 2.16 -8.22
C LEU A 159 0.21 0.83 -8.04
N ALA A 160 -0.50 -0.23 -7.70
CA ALA A 160 0.04 -1.58 -7.73
C ALA A 160 0.71 -1.85 -9.10
N GLY A 161 1.97 -2.30 -9.08
CA GLY A 161 2.76 -2.52 -10.29
C GLY A 161 3.47 -1.28 -10.87
N GLU A 162 3.47 -0.13 -10.15
CA GLU A 162 4.28 1.04 -10.52
C GLU A 162 5.77 0.66 -10.66
N ARG A 163 6.44 1.17 -11.69
CA ARG A 163 7.84 0.84 -12.00
C ARG A 163 8.83 2.00 -11.82
N GLY A 164 8.33 3.22 -11.70
CA GLY A 164 9.14 4.43 -11.66
C GLY A 164 9.74 4.75 -10.30
N VAL A 165 9.21 4.18 -9.23
CA VAL A 165 9.64 4.37 -7.85
C VAL A 165 9.26 3.15 -7.01
N LEU A 166 10.01 2.88 -5.94
CA LEU A 166 9.67 1.82 -4.98
C LEU A 166 8.26 2.07 -4.42
N THR A 167 7.37 1.14 -4.66
CA THR A 167 5.94 1.26 -4.37
C THR A 167 5.44 0.04 -3.61
N PHE A 168 4.68 0.28 -2.55
CA PHE A 168 4.00 -0.72 -1.75
C PHE A 168 2.50 -0.50 -1.85
N ALA A 169 1.81 -1.34 -2.61
CA ALA A 169 0.36 -1.28 -2.72
C ALA A 169 -0.29 -2.19 -1.68
N LEU A 170 -1.24 -1.63 -0.94
CA LEU A 170 -1.96 -2.31 0.14
C LEU A 170 -3.39 -2.59 -0.29
N ASP A 171 -3.86 -3.81 -0.03
CA ASP A 171 -5.25 -4.18 -0.22
C ASP A 171 -5.63 -5.31 0.76
N GLY A 172 -6.89 -5.73 0.76
CA GLY A 172 -7.33 -6.80 1.66
C GLY A 172 -8.83 -7.09 1.63
N PHE A 173 -9.21 -8.20 2.25
CA PHE A 173 -10.58 -8.70 2.22
C PHE A 173 -11.56 -7.88 3.04
N SER A 174 -11.09 -7.07 3.98
CA SER A 174 -11.96 -6.28 4.86
C SER A 174 -12.92 -5.39 4.08
N LYS A 175 -12.46 -4.82 2.97
CA LYS A 175 -13.26 -3.95 2.10
C LYS A 175 -13.65 -4.68 0.81
N MET A 176 -12.66 -5.21 0.08
CA MET A 176 -12.87 -5.89 -1.19
C MET A 176 -14.00 -6.94 -1.13
N LEU A 177 -14.07 -7.74 -0.07
CA LEU A 177 -15.06 -8.81 0.11
C LEU A 177 -16.07 -8.53 1.24
N ALA A 178 -16.06 -7.33 1.83
CA ALA A 178 -16.82 -7.03 3.04
C ALA A 178 -16.58 -8.06 4.16
N ALA A 179 -15.39 -8.62 4.25
CA ALA A 179 -15.01 -9.69 5.16
C ALA A 179 -13.90 -9.28 6.16
N PRO A 180 -14.15 -8.27 7.03
CA PRO A 180 -13.15 -7.83 8.00
C PRO A 180 -12.78 -8.90 9.04
N HIS A 181 -13.65 -9.87 9.25
CA HIS A 181 -13.45 -11.01 10.14
C HIS A 181 -12.48 -12.05 9.58
N ALA A 182 -12.27 -12.09 8.26
CA ALA A 182 -11.32 -13.01 7.63
C ALA A 182 -9.85 -12.66 7.95
N LYS A 183 -9.59 -11.39 8.29
CA LYS A 183 -8.24 -10.92 8.65
C LYS A 183 -7.19 -11.27 7.61
N VAL A 184 -7.44 -10.87 6.35
CA VAL A 184 -6.54 -11.04 5.22
C VAL A 184 -6.25 -9.68 4.58
N GLY A 185 -5.00 -9.32 4.49
CA GLY A 185 -4.47 -8.21 3.75
C GLY A 185 -3.17 -8.59 3.08
N TRP A 186 -2.64 -7.73 2.24
CA TRP A 186 -1.35 -7.95 1.60
C TRP A 186 -0.66 -6.63 1.27
N ILE A 187 0.66 -6.74 1.10
CA ILE A 187 1.53 -5.75 0.51
C ILE A 187 1.97 -6.31 -0.85
N GLN A 188 1.79 -5.56 -1.92
CA GLN A 188 2.42 -5.82 -3.22
C GLN A 188 3.58 -4.85 -3.42
N VAL A 189 4.79 -5.39 -3.58
CA VAL A 189 5.99 -4.61 -3.82
C VAL A 189 6.22 -4.44 -5.32
N SER A 190 6.53 -3.24 -5.76
CA SER A 190 6.89 -2.95 -7.16
C SER A 190 7.82 -1.75 -7.25
N GLY A 191 8.48 -1.57 -8.40
CA GLY A 191 9.42 -0.47 -8.59
C GLY A 191 10.63 -0.85 -9.44
N PRO A 192 11.72 -0.06 -9.35
CA PRO A 192 13.01 -0.44 -9.91
C PRO A 192 13.52 -1.74 -9.30
N ALA A 193 14.11 -2.61 -10.13
CA ALA A 193 14.43 -3.98 -9.73
C ALA A 193 15.39 -4.06 -8.51
N GLU A 194 16.37 -3.18 -8.42
CA GLU A 194 17.32 -3.14 -7.30
C GLU A 194 16.62 -2.74 -5.99
N ASP A 195 15.75 -1.72 -6.04
CA ASP A 195 15.00 -1.26 -4.88
C ASP A 195 14.02 -2.33 -4.38
N VAL A 196 13.34 -3.01 -5.32
CA VAL A 196 12.42 -4.12 -5.01
C VAL A 196 13.19 -5.26 -4.34
N ALA A 197 14.31 -5.69 -4.88
CA ALA A 197 15.12 -6.78 -4.32
C ALA A 197 15.60 -6.46 -2.89
N GLU A 198 16.04 -5.24 -2.64
CA GLU A 198 16.46 -4.81 -1.31
C GLU A 198 15.28 -4.72 -0.33
N ALA A 199 14.15 -4.17 -0.78
CA ALA A 199 12.93 -4.09 0.02
C ALA A 199 12.41 -5.48 0.41
N GLN A 200 12.39 -6.43 -0.54
CA GLN A 200 11.96 -7.81 -0.28
C GLN A 200 12.89 -8.49 0.73
N ARG A 201 14.20 -8.38 0.55
CA ARG A 201 15.18 -8.96 1.49
C ARG A 201 14.97 -8.49 2.94
N ARG A 202 14.58 -7.21 3.13
CA ARG A 202 14.30 -6.65 4.46
C ARG A 202 12.90 -7.01 4.96
N LEU A 203 11.90 -7.02 4.07
CA LEU A 203 10.54 -7.43 4.41
C LEU A 203 10.47 -8.89 4.85
N ASP A 204 11.29 -9.77 4.25
CA ASP A 204 11.37 -11.18 4.65
C ASP A 204 11.76 -11.31 6.12
N VAL A 205 12.72 -10.49 6.59
CA VAL A 205 13.12 -10.47 8.01
C VAL A 205 11.97 -9.97 8.90
N ILE A 206 11.31 -8.86 8.51
CA ILE A 206 10.18 -8.32 9.28
C ILE A 206 9.04 -9.33 9.32
N ALA A 207 8.71 -9.96 8.18
CA ALA A 207 7.65 -10.95 8.09
C ALA A 207 7.92 -12.19 8.98
N ASP A 208 9.18 -12.61 9.06
CA ASP A 208 9.59 -13.73 9.92
C ASP A 208 9.46 -13.38 11.41
N ASP A 209 9.77 -12.15 11.79
CA ASP A 209 9.62 -11.66 13.18
C ASP A 209 8.14 -11.60 13.64
N TYR A 210 7.21 -11.30 12.72
CA TYR A 210 5.75 -11.25 13.02
C TYR A 210 5.06 -12.60 12.89
N LEU A 211 5.74 -13.59 12.35
CA LEU A 211 5.23 -14.92 12.00
C LEU A 211 4.15 -14.88 10.89
N PRO A 212 3.99 -15.97 10.16
CA PRO A 212 3.03 -16.03 9.06
C PRO A 212 1.59 -16.00 9.57
N MET A 213 0.68 -15.50 8.70
CA MET A 213 -0.75 -15.58 8.96
C MET A 213 -1.21 -17.03 9.15
N SER A 214 -2.38 -17.21 9.78
CA SER A 214 -2.97 -18.53 10.05
C SER A 214 -3.14 -19.37 8.78
N ASP A 215 -2.62 -20.58 8.78
CA ASP A 215 -2.78 -21.54 7.67
C ASP A 215 -4.25 -21.90 7.41
N ILE A 216 -5.08 -21.96 8.46
CA ILE A 216 -6.52 -22.18 8.33
C ILE A 216 -7.18 -21.14 7.43
N ILE A 217 -6.73 -19.89 7.52
CA ILE A 217 -7.22 -18.79 6.69
C ILE A 217 -6.54 -18.81 5.31
N ALA A 218 -5.23 -19.00 5.27
CA ALA A 218 -4.46 -19.01 4.03
C ALA A 218 -4.99 -20.06 3.03
N GLU A 219 -5.29 -21.26 3.50
CA GLU A 219 -5.90 -22.33 2.68
C GLU A 219 -7.28 -21.99 2.14
N ARG A 220 -8.00 -21.06 2.78
CA ARG A 220 -9.35 -20.62 2.35
C ARG A 220 -9.34 -19.46 1.36
N ILE A 221 -8.22 -18.78 1.19
CA ILE A 221 -8.11 -17.60 0.29
C ILE A 221 -8.67 -17.89 -1.11
N PRO A 222 -8.30 -18.98 -1.81
CA PRO A 222 -8.83 -19.27 -3.13
C PRO A 222 -10.37 -19.42 -3.16
N ALA A 223 -10.93 -20.11 -2.15
CA ALA A 223 -12.38 -20.29 -2.05
C ALA A 223 -13.11 -18.96 -1.77
N LEU A 224 -12.55 -18.11 -0.91
CA LEU A 224 -13.09 -16.79 -0.59
C LEU A 224 -13.09 -15.89 -1.82
N LEU A 225 -12.00 -15.84 -2.59
CA LEU A 225 -11.90 -15.05 -3.82
C LEU A 225 -12.89 -15.53 -4.89
N ASN A 226 -13.08 -16.84 -5.03
CA ASN A 226 -14.05 -17.39 -5.97
C ASN A 226 -15.51 -17.11 -5.57
N ALA A 227 -15.80 -16.97 -4.28
CA ALA A 227 -17.14 -16.65 -3.78
C ALA A 227 -17.46 -15.13 -3.84
N ALA A 228 -16.45 -14.28 -3.91
CA ALA A 228 -16.56 -12.83 -3.82
C ALA A 228 -17.49 -12.15 -4.85
N PRO A 229 -17.50 -12.53 -6.15
CA PRO A 229 -18.29 -11.83 -7.16
C PRO A 229 -19.81 -11.82 -6.88
N ALA A 230 -20.29 -12.70 -6.01
CA ALA A 230 -21.70 -12.79 -5.65
C ALA A 230 -22.11 -11.84 -4.51
N GLN A 231 -21.14 -11.31 -3.75
CA GLN A 231 -21.42 -10.52 -2.53
C GLN A 231 -21.17 -9.01 -2.69
N THR A 232 -20.39 -8.60 -3.67
CA THR A 232 -19.95 -7.20 -3.89
C THR A 232 -20.65 -6.50 -5.06
N ARG A 233 -21.71 -7.11 -5.62
CA ARG A 233 -22.54 -6.52 -6.66
C ARG A 233 -23.89 -6.05 -6.14
#